data_08f34d8c6fd3b0f34a1cccaee37ba632
#
_entry.id   08f34d8c6fd3b0f34a1cccaee37ba632
#
_cell.length_a   1.000
_cell.length_b   1.000
_cell.length_c   1.000
_cell.angle_alpha   90.00
_cell.angle_beta   90.00
_cell.angle_gamma   90.00
#
_symmetry.space_group_name_H-M   'P 1'
#
loop_
_entity.id
_entity.type
_entity.pdbx_description
1 polymer ?
#
loop_
_entity_poly.entity_id
_entity_poly.type
_entity_poly.pdbx_seq_one_letter_code
_entity_poly.pdbx_strand_id
1 'polypeptide(L)'
;MSDSTAAAAPASAATPSRTSEDCHVAIIDSGVANLAAVESALTALGVEYSITADPTAVLDASHAVLPGVGRFSAGLETLRRHGLGEAVRQVHERGIPLLAVCLGMQMLGAGSDESPDTAGLGIVSGQFRRLPDSVRVPHLGWNQVSSDEDSGLPSGTAAFANSFYLPEPPSGWHAAWTTHGATFVSMLAKGRTLACQFHPELSGPFGMRLIKDWLDGAHKVDTDADPVGGPNQAAWREVAPRIVPCLDVKDGRVVKGIRFQNLRDAGDPADQAGEYERQGADEIVILDIGASAEARETQRETVRAVRRRIHIPLTVGGGVRSVDDARGLLAAGADKVSVNTAAVRDPSLLERLSQAFGTQCVVLAIDARRLGDSWDTLVIGGREATGIDAIEWGREGTHLGAGEILLTSWDRDGTRAGCDVDLLETMRRAVDVPVIASGGIGTPEDVATAFRAGADAVLAASVFHDGDFTVGQIKTYVSEQGLAVRP
;
A
#
# COMPACT_ATOMS: atom_id res chain seq x y z
N MET A 1 -13.64 12.47 72.93
CA MET A 1 -14.55 13.10 71.95
C MET A 1 -13.67 13.89 71.00
N SER A 2 -13.38 13.29 69.89
CA SER A 2 -12.68 13.95 68.75
C SER A 2 -13.23 13.36 67.47
N ASP A 3 -14.12 14.10 66.85
CA ASP A 3 -14.73 13.80 65.56
C ASP A 3 -13.66 13.90 64.46
N SER A 4 -13.50 12.81 63.70
CA SER A 4 -12.72 12.78 62.48
C SER A 4 -13.68 12.68 61.30
N THR A 5 -13.96 13.81 60.67
CA THR A 5 -14.67 13.86 59.39
C THR A 5 -13.67 13.60 58.26
N ALA A 6 -13.74 12.39 57.68
CA ALA A 6 -13.05 12.06 56.45
C ALA A 6 -13.83 12.70 55.27
N ALA A 7 -13.18 13.59 54.53
CA ALA A 7 -13.70 14.14 53.28
C ALA A 7 -13.62 13.11 52.15
N ALA A 8 -14.76 12.78 51.55
CA ALA A 8 -14.85 11.95 50.38
C ALA A 8 -14.30 12.68 49.15
N ALA A 9 -13.42 12.00 48.39
CA ALA A 9 -12.92 12.46 47.10
C ALA A 9 -14.07 12.50 46.05
N PRO A 10 -14.08 13.45 45.10
CA PRO A 10 -15.13 13.52 44.09
C PRO A 10 -14.97 12.37 43.11
N ALA A 11 -16.09 11.68 42.85
CA ALA A 11 -16.18 10.64 41.84
C ALA A 11 -15.85 11.19 40.45
N SER A 12 -14.92 10.52 39.75
CA SER A 12 -14.61 10.78 38.36
C SER A 12 -15.89 10.69 37.52
N ALA A 13 -16.26 11.79 36.87
CA ALA A 13 -17.40 11.82 35.96
C ALA A 13 -17.08 10.93 34.73
N ALA A 14 -17.83 9.85 34.57
CA ALA A 14 -17.80 9.04 33.38
C ALA A 14 -18.26 9.91 32.20
N THR A 15 -17.38 10.09 31.22
CA THR A 15 -17.71 10.75 29.95
C THR A 15 -18.78 9.92 29.23
N PRO A 16 -19.90 10.52 28.76
CA PRO A 16 -20.93 9.77 28.10
C PRO A 16 -20.38 9.15 26.81
N SER A 17 -20.73 7.89 26.53
CA SER A 17 -20.47 7.22 25.27
C SER A 17 -21.22 8.00 24.17
N ARG A 18 -20.47 8.68 23.28
CA ARG A 18 -21.03 9.30 22.07
C ARG A 18 -21.61 8.18 21.19
N THR A 19 -22.82 8.38 20.71
CA THR A 19 -23.46 7.51 19.72
C THR A 19 -22.81 7.73 18.35
N SER A 20 -22.93 6.78 17.43
CA SER A 20 -22.35 6.86 16.08
C SER A 20 -22.78 8.09 15.26
N GLU A 21 -23.85 8.77 15.67
CA GLU A 21 -24.37 10.00 15.05
C GLU A 21 -23.51 11.25 15.33
N ASP A 22 -22.59 11.22 16.31
CA ASP A 22 -21.71 12.33 16.67
C ASP A 22 -20.24 12.13 16.21
N CYS A 23 -19.96 11.10 15.42
CA CYS A 23 -18.61 10.80 14.97
C CYS A 23 -18.29 11.53 13.66
N HIS A 24 -17.48 12.59 13.73
CA HIS A 24 -16.94 13.29 12.57
C HIS A 24 -15.41 13.14 12.55
N VAL A 25 -14.85 12.59 11.45
CA VAL A 25 -13.42 12.35 11.28
C VAL A 25 -12.80 13.45 10.41
N ALA A 26 -11.78 14.14 10.92
CA ALA A 26 -10.93 15.03 10.12
C ALA A 26 -9.81 14.22 9.47
N ILE A 27 -9.81 14.10 8.16
CA ILE A 27 -8.68 13.58 7.38
C ILE A 27 -7.75 14.76 7.09
N ILE A 28 -6.54 14.71 7.66
CA ILE A 28 -5.55 15.79 7.53
C ILE A 28 -4.92 15.71 6.14
N ASP A 29 -5.11 16.76 5.34
CA ASP A 29 -4.45 16.89 4.04
C ASP A 29 -2.99 17.30 4.21
N SER A 30 -2.11 16.33 4.24
CA SER A 30 -0.66 16.54 4.30
C SER A 30 -0.04 16.83 2.92
N GLY A 31 -0.84 16.90 1.85
CA GLY A 31 -0.38 17.07 0.46
C GLY A 31 0.39 15.89 -0.12
N VAL A 32 0.59 14.83 0.67
CA VAL A 32 1.36 13.63 0.35
C VAL A 32 0.62 12.38 0.88
N ALA A 33 -0.63 12.15 0.42
CA ALA A 33 -1.43 11.02 0.89
C ALA A 33 -2.36 10.47 -0.21
N ASN A 34 -2.64 9.17 -0.17
CA ASN A 34 -3.78 8.60 -0.87
C ASN A 34 -5.03 8.78 -0.02
N LEU A 35 -5.65 9.97 -0.10
CA LEU A 35 -6.83 10.30 0.68
C LEU A 35 -8.02 9.42 0.29
N ALA A 36 -8.15 9.08 -1.00
CA ALA A 36 -9.29 8.32 -1.52
C ALA A 36 -9.41 6.91 -0.92
N ALA A 37 -8.30 6.27 -0.53
CA ALA A 37 -8.35 4.97 0.15
C ALA A 37 -8.91 5.11 1.58
N VAL A 38 -8.50 6.15 2.31
CA VAL A 38 -9.03 6.45 3.64
C VAL A 38 -10.52 6.85 3.57
N GLU A 39 -10.89 7.71 2.60
CA GLU A 39 -12.30 8.08 2.34
C GLU A 39 -13.16 6.84 2.06
N SER A 40 -12.64 5.92 1.21
CA SER A 40 -13.33 4.67 0.89
C SER A 40 -13.58 3.82 2.14
N ALA A 41 -12.57 3.67 3.00
CA ALA A 41 -12.68 2.90 4.24
C ALA A 41 -13.70 3.52 5.21
N LEU A 42 -13.65 4.84 5.43
CA LEU A 42 -14.61 5.54 6.30
C LEU A 42 -16.04 5.49 5.74
N THR A 43 -16.18 5.66 4.42
CA THR A 43 -17.49 5.54 3.74
C THR A 43 -18.08 4.13 3.91
N ALA A 44 -17.26 3.09 3.76
CA ALA A 44 -17.70 1.70 3.95
C ALA A 44 -18.11 1.41 5.40
N LEU A 45 -17.56 2.14 6.37
CA LEU A 45 -17.91 2.05 7.79
C LEU A 45 -19.10 2.98 8.17
N GLY A 46 -19.61 3.78 7.21
CA GLY A 46 -20.76 4.68 7.45
C GLY A 46 -20.44 5.89 8.32
N VAL A 47 -19.17 6.36 8.32
CA VAL A 47 -18.68 7.44 9.17
C VAL A 47 -18.60 8.74 8.38
N GLU A 48 -19.06 9.85 8.96
CA GLU A 48 -18.92 11.18 8.39
C GLU A 48 -17.48 11.68 8.53
N TYR A 49 -16.95 12.28 7.47
CA TYR A 49 -15.58 12.82 7.45
C TYR A 49 -15.49 14.11 6.64
N SER A 50 -14.42 14.85 6.88
CA SER A 50 -13.97 15.96 6.02
C SER A 50 -12.47 15.90 5.78
N ILE A 51 -12.05 16.28 4.57
CA ILE A 51 -10.62 16.50 4.27
C ILE A 51 -10.33 17.96 4.57
N THR A 52 -9.27 18.21 5.36
CA THR A 52 -8.96 19.58 5.79
C THR A 52 -7.47 19.83 5.93
N ALA A 53 -7.05 21.04 5.56
CA ALA A 53 -5.75 21.62 5.88
C ALA A 53 -5.88 22.75 6.94
N ASP A 54 -7.06 22.92 7.56
CA ASP A 54 -7.31 23.90 8.63
C ASP A 54 -7.05 23.28 10.01
N PRO A 55 -6.07 23.79 10.80
CA PRO A 55 -5.80 23.32 12.13
C PRO A 55 -7.02 23.36 13.07
N THR A 56 -7.88 24.37 12.92
CA THR A 56 -9.07 24.53 13.78
C THR A 56 -10.05 23.39 13.52
N ALA A 57 -10.32 23.09 12.25
CA ALA A 57 -11.20 21.99 11.86
C ALA A 57 -10.68 20.63 12.36
N VAL A 58 -9.34 20.43 12.38
CA VAL A 58 -8.72 19.22 12.94
C VAL A 58 -8.97 19.12 14.45
N LEU A 59 -8.86 20.23 15.19
CA LEU A 59 -9.02 20.25 16.66
C LEU A 59 -10.47 20.16 17.12
N ASP A 60 -11.42 20.55 16.27
CA ASP A 60 -12.86 20.50 16.55
C ASP A 60 -13.50 19.16 16.18
N ALA A 61 -12.79 18.32 15.42
CA ALA A 61 -13.26 17.00 15.03
C ALA A 61 -13.28 16.02 16.22
N SER A 62 -14.14 15.02 16.15
CA SER A 62 -14.21 13.95 17.15
C SER A 62 -13.02 12.97 17.04
N HIS A 63 -12.48 12.80 15.84
CA HIS A 63 -11.34 11.94 15.49
C HIS A 63 -10.50 12.61 14.41
N ALA A 64 -9.21 12.30 14.37
CA ALA A 64 -8.30 12.77 13.33
C ALA A 64 -7.53 11.61 12.69
N VAL A 65 -7.39 11.63 11.37
CA VAL A 65 -6.53 10.72 10.62
C VAL A 65 -5.40 11.52 10.01
N LEU A 66 -4.16 11.12 10.25
CA LEU A 66 -2.96 11.63 9.59
C LEU A 66 -2.45 10.56 8.61
N PRO A 67 -2.96 10.54 7.36
CA PRO A 67 -2.48 9.63 6.34
C PRO A 67 -1.17 10.15 5.74
N GLY A 68 -0.41 9.30 5.07
CA GLY A 68 0.75 9.76 4.34
C GLY A 68 1.34 8.68 3.45
N VAL A 69 1.67 9.07 2.22
CA VAL A 69 2.54 8.36 1.29
C VAL A 69 3.55 9.35 0.72
N GLY A 70 4.71 8.89 0.24
CA GLY A 70 5.71 9.76 -0.34
C GLY A 70 6.87 10.04 0.61
N ARG A 71 7.46 11.24 0.53
CA ARG A 71 8.71 11.59 1.23
C ARG A 71 8.47 12.29 2.55
N PHE A 72 9.27 11.92 3.56
CA PHE A 72 9.21 12.44 4.91
C PHE A 72 9.31 13.98 4.98
N SER A 73 10.30 14.56 4.28
CA SER A 73 10.49 16.02 4.26
C SER A 73 9.33 16.76 3.60
N ALA A 74 8.72 16.20 2.53
CA ALA A 74 7.62 16.83 1.82
C ALA A 74 6.34 16.89 2.68
N GLY A 75 6.02 15.79 3.39
CA GLY A 75 4.89 15.77 4.32
C GLY A 75 5.05 16.78 5.45
N LEU A 76 6.21 16.80 6.10
CA LEU A 76 6.48 17.74 7.20
C LEU A 76 6.50 19.21 6.74
N GLU A 77 6.98 19.48 5.54
CA GLU A 77 6.93 20.84 4.97
C GLU A 77 5.48 21.33 4.79
N THR A 78 4.61 20.45 4.31
CA THR A 78 3.18 20.76 4.16
C THR A 78 2.52 20.97 5.52
N LEU A 79 2.76 20.08 6.50
CA LEU A 79 2.24 20.24 7.86
C LEU A 79 2.71 21.56 8.49
N ARG A 80 3.97 21.95 8.28
CA ARG A 80 4.53 23.22 8.79
C ARG A 80 3.87 24.42 8.11
N ARG A 81 3.72 24.41 6.80
CA ARG A 81 3.14 25.49 6.00
C ARG A 81 1.72 25.85 6.43
N HIS A 82 0.93 24.86 6.79
CA HIS A 82 -0.47 25.02 7.20
C HIS A 82 -0.67 25.04 8.72
N GLY A 83 0.39 24.97 9.53
CA GLY A 83 0.28 24.94 11.00
C GLY A 83 -0.28 23.63 11.55
N LEU A 84 -0.43 22.60 10.71
CA LEU A 84 -1.01 21.30 11.06
C LEU A 84 -0.14 20.48 12.01
N GLY A 85 1.18 20.67 12.00
CA GLY A 85 2.09 19.97 12.90
C GLY A 85 1.77 20.23 14.38
N GLU A 86 1.45 21.48 14.72
CA GLU A 86 1.03 21.82 16.06
C GLU A 86 -0.37 21.30 16.39
N ALA A 87 -1.30 21.32 15.42
CA ALA A 87 -2.63 20.72 15.61
C ALA A 87 -2.53 19.22 15.90
N VAL A 88 -1.68 18.47 15.20
CA VAL A 88 -1.45 17.03 15.45
C VAL A 88 -0.90 16.79 16.85
N ARG A 89 0.05 17.62 17.35
CA ARG A 89 0.52 17.52 18.75
C ARG A 89 -0.62 17.73 19.73
N GLN A 90 -1.41 18.77 19.53
CA GLN A 90 -2.56 19.07 20.39
C GLN A 90 -3.64 17.99 20.35
N VAL A 91 -3.90 17.36 19.19
CA VAL A 91 -4.79 16.20 19.07
C VAL A 91 -4.31 15.09 20.01
N HIS A 92 -3.01 14.75 19.95
CA HIS A 92 -2.42 13.74 20.83
C HIS A 92 -2.51 14.13 22.31
N GLU A 93 -2.09 15.34 22.68
CA GLU A 93 -2.05 15.83 24.06
C GLU A 93 -3.44 15.95 24.70
N ARG A 94 -4.45 16.36 23.92
CA ARG A 94 -5.85 16.47 24.39
C ARG A 94 -6.58 15.12 24.41
N GLY A 95 -5.94 14.04 23.94
CA GLY A 95 -6.54 12.72 23.88
C GLY A 95 -7.67 12.61 22.86
N ILE A 96 -7.68 13.46 21.82
CA ILE A 96 -8.54 13.24 20.64
C ILE A 96 -8.00 12.02 19.91
N PRO A 97 -8.85 11.04 19.52
CA PRO A 97 -8.40 9.87 18.78
C PRO A 97 -7.64 10.26 17.51
N LEU A 98 -6.40 9.80 17.41
CA LEU A 98 -5.53 10.00 16.26
C LEU A 98 -5.15 8.66 15.64
N LEU A 99 -5.43 8.48 14.35
CA LEU A 99 -4.90 7.39 13.54
C LEU A 99 -3.83 7.94 12.59
N ALA A 100 -2.58 7.54 12.77
CA ALA A 100 -1.46 7.92 11.89
C ALA A 100 -1.04 6.74 11.03
N VAL A 101 -1.04 6.90 9.70
CA VAL A 101 -0.86 5.80 8.73
C VAL A 101 0.41 5.98 7.91
N CYS A 102 1.26 4.97 7.89
CA CYS A 102 2.48 4.83 7.11
C CYS A 102 3.42 6.06 7.29
N LEU A 103 3.57 6.94 6.32
CA LEU A 103 4.32 8.18 6.46
C LEU A 103 3.76 9.06 7.58
N GLY A 104 2.44 9.02 7.83
CA GLY A 104 1.81 9.67 8.98
C GLY A 104 2.41 9.23 10.30
N MET A 105 2.59 7.92 10.52
CA MET A 105 3.31 7.37 11.68
C MET A 105 4.77 7.86 11.71
N GLN A 106 5.46 7.86 10.57
CA GLN A 106 6.86 8.31 10.50
C GLN A 106 6.99 9.79 10.87
N MET A 107 6.06 10.63 10.42
CA MET A 107 6.05 12.07 10.76
C MET A 107 5.85 12.32 12.26
N LEU A 108 5.21 11.42 13.02
CA LEU A 108 5.15 11.51 14.49
C LEU A 108 6.53 11.34 15.15
N GLY A 109 7.48 10.69 14.48
CA GLY A 109 8.83 10.41 14.97
C GLY A 109 9.67 11.66 15.25
N ALA A 110 10.87 11.44 15.76
CA ALA A 110 11.87 12.50 15.93
C ALA A 110 12.54 12.87 14.60
N GLY A 111 12.69 11.92 13.68
CA GLY A 111 13.31 12.11 12.38
C GLY A 111 13.32 10.81 11.54
N SER A 112 13.91 10.89 10.36
CA SER A 112 14.05 9.76 9.43
C SER A 112 15.36 9.82 8.66
N ASP A 113 15.99 8.65 8.43
CA ASP A 113 17.19 8.54 7.58
C ASP A 113 16.89 8.92 6.12
N GLU A 114 15.61 8.97 5.71
CA GLU A 114 15.21 9.47 4.40
C GLU A 114 15.54 10.97 4.21
N SER A 115 15.48 11.74 5.29
CA SER A 115 15.68 13.18 5.28
C SER A 115 16.39 13.60 6.58
N PRO A 116 17.71 13.36 6.72
CA PRO A 116 18.44 13.51 7.97
C PRO A 116 18.37 14.92 8.59
N ASP A 117 18.23 15.94 7.75
CA ASP A 117 18.17 17.36 8.17
C ASP A 117 16.74 17.83 8.53
N THR A 118 15.75 16.92 8.47
CA THR A 118 14.34 17.25 8.71
C THR A 118 13.87 16.65 10.03
N ALA A 119 13.59 17.51 11.02
CA ALA A 119 13.00 17.07 12.28
C ALA A 119 11.51 16.72 12.10
N GLY A 120 11.08 15.61 12.70
CA GLY A 120 9.68 15.20 12.76
C GLY A 120 8.89 15.96 13.84
N LEU A 121 7.68 15.48 14.15
CA LEU A 121 6.81 16.09 15.15
C LEU A 121 7.27 15.81 16.59
N GLY A 122 8.07 14.76 16.84
CA GLY A 122 8.61 14.44 18.15
C GLY A 122 7.59 13.89 19.17
N ILE A 123 6.41 13.47 18.71
CA ILE A 123 5.41 12.79 19.54
C ILE A 123 5.91 11.37 19.89
N VAL A 124 6.55 10.72 18.94
CA VAL A 124 7.25 9.44 19.07
C VAL A 124 8.75 9.72 19.15
N SER A 125 9.41 9.42 20.26
CA SER A 125 10.84 9.70 20.46
C SER A 125 11.77 8.71 19.75
N GLY A 126 11.50 8.39 18.49
CA GLY A 126 12.29 7.43 17.71
C GLY A 126 12.73 7.98 16.36
N GLN A 127 13.84 7.42 15.85
CA GLN A 127 14.38 7.70 14.52
C GLN A 127 13.98 6.57 13.57
N PHE A 128 13.32 6.91 12.47
CA PHE A 128 13.01 5.94 11.43
C PHE A 128 14.26 5.66 10.59
N ARG A 129 14.61 4.39 10.44
CA ARG A 129 15.79 3.89 9.73
C ARG A 129 15.43 3.24 8.41
N ARG A 130 16.36 3.25 7.46
CA ARG A 130 16.18 2.50 6.20
C ARG A 130 16.22 1.00 6.47
N LEU A 131 15.36 0.22 5.82
CA LEU A 131 15.39 -1.24 5.83
C LEU A 131 16.75 -1.76 5.35
N PRO A 132 17.24 -2.91 5.89
CA PRO A 132 18.54 -3.43 5.55
C PRO A 132 18.61 -3.91 4.08
N ASP A 133 19.77 -3.76 3.46
CA ASP A 133 20.02 -4.18 2.07
C ASP A 133 20.01 -5.71 1.88
N SER A 134 19.85 -6.49 2.96
CA SER A 134 19.69 -7.96 2.90
C SER A 134 18.30 -8.41 2.43
N VAL A 135 17.35 -7.49 2.31
CA VAL A 135 15.98 -7.72 1.82
C VAL A 135 15.64 -6.73 0.72
N ARG A 136 14.55 -7.00 0.00
CA ARG A 136 14.06 -6.07 -1.03
C ARG A 136 13.47 -4.82 -0.40
N VAL A 137 13.83 -3.69 -0.96
CA VAL A 137 13.33 -2.38 -0.54
C VAL A 137 12.78 -1.65 -1.75
N PRO A 138 11.52 -1.22 -1.71
CA PRO A 138 10.61 -1.13 -0.57
C PRO A 138 10.04 -2.48 -0.12
N HIS A 139 9.62 -2.58 1.15
CA HIS A 139 8.76 -3.62 1.69
C HIS A 139 7.36 -3.43 1.09
N LEU A 140 7.08 -4.12 -0.01
CA LEU A 140 5.81 -4.06 -0.73
C LEU A 140 5.07 -5.39 -0.64
N GLY A 141 3.87 -5.37 -0.12
CA GLY A 141 3.00 -6.55 -0.06
C GLY A 141 2.47 -6.84 1.33
N TRP A 142 2.01 -8.07 1.52
CA TRP A 142 1.34 -8.51 2.74
C TRP A 142 2.32 -9.17 3.71
N ASN A 143 2.27 -8.76 4.96
CA ASN A 143 3.08 -9.34 6.02
C ASN A 143 2.28 -9.44 7.32
N GLN A 144 2.78 -10.24 8.26
CA GLN A 144 2.15 -10.43 9.55
C GLN A 144 2.49 -9.28 10.50
N VAL A 145 1.46 -8.83 11.19
CA VAL A 145 1.52 -7.98 12.37
C VAL A 145 1.28 -8.87 13.58
N SER A 146 2.23 -8.92 14.47
CA SER A 146 2.18 -9.72 15.70
C SER A 146 2.24 -8.83 16.92
N SER A 147 1.36 -9.06 17.86
CA SER A 147 1.32 -8.38 19.16
C SER A 147 1.23 -9.41 20.27
N ASP A 148 1.67 -9.05 21.46
CA ASP A 148 1.43 -9.86 22.64
C ASP A 148 -0.01 -9.70 23.13
N GLU A 149 -0.57 -10.73 23.76
CA GLU A 149 -1.95 -10.71 24.26
C GLU A 149 -2.19 -9.56 25.24
N ASP A 150 -1.20 -9.21 26.04
CA ASP A 150 -1.29 -8.14 27.04
C ASP A 150 -1.11 -6.72 26.45
N SER A 151 -0.74 -6.60 25.17
CA SER A 151 -0.52 -5.28 24.53
C SER A 151 -1.82 -4.53 24.21
N GLY A 152 -2.95 -5.23 24.20
CA GLY A 152 -4.24 -4.67 23.75
C GLY A 152 -4.32 -4.36 22.26
N LEU A 153 -3.29 -4.74 21.47
CA LEU A 153 -3.23 -4.53 20.02
C LEU A 153 -3.56 -5.85 19.30
N PRO A 154 -4.29 -5.78 18.15
CA PRO A 154 -4.63 -6.99 17.41
C PRO A 154 -3.46 -7.51 16.57
N SER A 155 -3.39 -8.82 16.41
CA SER A 155 -2.54 -9.48 15.41
C SER A 155 -3.31 -9.78 14.13
N GLY A 156 -2.62 -9.77 12.98
CA GLY A 156 -3.23 -10.07 11.69
C GLY A 156 -2.28 -9.91 10.52
N THR A 157 -2.83 -9.90 9.31
CA THR A 157 -2.06 -9.71 8.08
C THR A 157 -2.41 -8.36 7.47
N ALA A 158 -1.39 -7.56 7.16
CA ALA A 158 -1.53 -6.19 6.69
C ALA A 158 -0.73 -5.91 5.43
N ALA A 159 -1.16 -4.89 4.67
CA ALA A 159 -0.49 -4.40 3.47
C ALA A 159 0.54 -3.33 3.84
N PHE A 160 1.79 -3.56 3.46
CA PHE A 160 2.92 -2.66 3.67
C PHE A 160 3.39 -2.03 2.35
N ALA A 161 3.90 -0.79 2.45
CA ALA A 161 4.51 -0.06 1.34
C ALA A 161 5.56 0.92 1.88
N ASN A 162 6.64 0.41 2.52
CA ASN A 162 7.60 1.26 3.22
C ASN A 162 9.06 0.86 2.96
N SER A 163 9.94 1.87 2.95
CA SER A 163 11.39 1.72 2.89
C SER A 163 12.07 2.03 4.22
N PHE A 164 11.35 2.68 5.14
CA PHE A 164 11.86 3.10 6.45
C PHE A 164 10.98 2.53 7.55
N TYR A 165 11.57 2.25 8.71
CA TYR A 165 10.92 1.59 9.83
C TYR A 165 11.42 2.12 11.18
N LEU A 166 10.63 1.96 12.22
CA LEU A 166 11.00 2.23 13.61
C LEU A 166 11.57 0.95 14.25
N PRO A 167 12.85 0.93 14.68
CA PRO A 167 13.46 -0.29 15.23
C PRO A 167 12.86 -0.73 16.56
N GLU A 168 12.57 0.22 17.45
CA GLU A 168 12.12 -0.04 18.82
C GLU A 168 11.02 0.95 19.22
N PRO A 169 10.03 0.53 20.03
CA PRO A 169 9.00 1.42 20.52
C PRO A 169 9.59 2.36 21.59
N PRO A 170 9.14 3.62 21.64
CA PRO A 170 9.49 4.50 22.74
C PRO A 170 8.87 4.04 24.05
N SER A 171 9.47 4.44 25.17
CA SER A 171 8.92 4.16 26.50
C SER A 171 7.49 4.69 26.65
N GLY A 172 6.61 3.89 27.24
CA GLY A 172 5.20 4.21 27.45
C GLY A 172 4.32 4.04 26.20
N TRP A 173 4.82 3.40 25.13
CA TRP A 173 4.03 3.02 23.96
C TRP A 173 3.89 1.49 23.89
N HIS A 174 2.70 0.99 23.63
CA HIS A 174 2.47 -0.40 23.28
C HIS A 174 2.78 -0.60 21.79
N ALA A 175 3.32 -1.78 21.44
CA ALA A 175 3.77 -2.05 20.08
C ALA A 175 3.28 -3.40 19.56
N ALA A 176 3.04 -3.45 18.25
CA ALA A 176 3.01 -4.68 17.48
C ALA A 176 4.19 -4.69 16.50
N TRP A 177 4.55 -5.88 16.05
CA TRP A 177 5.81 -6.14 15.37
C TRP A 177 5.60 -6.82 14.02
N THR A 178 6.54 -6.57 13.11
CA THR A 178 6.64 -7.25 11.82
C THR A 178 8.10 -7.56 11.55
N THR A 179 8.39 -8.61 10.77
CA THR A 179 9.76 -8.95 10.36
C THR A 179 9.92 -8.86 8.84
N HIS A 180 10.90 -8.06 8.40
CA HIS A 180 11.36 -7.98 7.01
C HIS A 180 12.83 -7.58 7.00
N GLY A 181 13.72 -8.58 6.96
CA GLY A 181 15.17 -8.40 7.15
C GLY A 181 15.57 -7.99 8.57
N ALA A 182 14.73 -7.18 9.22
CA ALA A 182 14.82 -6.82 10.63
C ALA A 182 13.43 -6.95 11.26
N THR A 183 13.36 -7.22 12.56
CA THR A 183 12.10 -7.08 13.30
C THR A 183 11.93 -5.61 13.68
N PHE A 184 10.74 -5.06 13.45
CA PHE A 184 10.47 -3.65 13.62
C PHE A 184 9.04 -3.39 14.11
N VAL A 185 8.83 -2.19 14.61
CA VAL A 185 7.52 -1.72 15.09
C VAL A 185 6.59 -1.50 13.90
N SER A 186 5.55 -2.29 13.78
CA SER A 186 4.52 -2.15 12.74
C SER A 186 3.30 -1.37 13.20
N MET A 187 3.06 -1.29 14.53
CA MET A 187 1.97 -0.51 15.12
C MET A 187 2.38 0.00 16.50
N LEU A 188 1.96 1.21 16.83
CA LEU A 188 2.12 1.85 18.14
C LEU A 188 0.78 2.33 18.68
N ALA A 189 0.57 2.18 19.98
CA ALA A 189 -0.57 2.79 20.67
C ALA A 189 -0.16 3.44 22.00
N LYS A 190 -0.73 4.65 22.25
CA LYS A 190 -0.63 5.34 23.52
C LYS A 190 -1.86 6.22 23.74
N GLY A 191 -2.57 6.01 24.84
CA GLY A 191 -3.85 6.69 25.08
C GLY A 191 -4.85 6.41 23.97
N ARG A 192 -5.20 7.44 23.19
CA ARG A 192 -6.12 7.33 22.04
C ARG A 192 -5.42 7.50 20.67
N THR A 193 -4.09 7.53 20.66
CA THR A 193 -3.29 7.57 19.45
C THR A 193 -2.93 6.16 19.02
N LEU A 194 -3.27 5.82 17.79
CA LEU A 194 -2.89 4.60 17.08
C LEU A 194 -2.06 4.99 15.86
N ALA A 195 -0.89 4.40 15.69
CA ALA A 195 -0.02 4.65 14.54
C ALA A 195 0.39 3.34 13.87
N CYS A 196 0.19 3.22 12.57
CA CYS A 196 0.44 2.01 11.78
C CYS A 196 1.50 2.29 10.71
N GLN A 197 2.54 1.44 10.61
CA GLN A 197 3.47 1.50 9.49
C GLN A 197 2.85 0.94 8.21
N PHE A 198 1.93 -0.01 8.34
CA PHE A 198 1.11 -0.54 7.24
C PHE A 198 -0.08 0.36 6.95
N HIS A 199 -0.80 0.05 5.88
CA HIS A 199 -2.01 0.74 5.45
C HIS A 199 -3.26 -0.03 5.91
N PRO A 200 -3.89 0.31 7.05
CA PRO A 200 -5.09 -0.38 7.48
C PRO A 200 -6.24 -0.25 6.48
N GLU A 201 -6.37 0.89 5.78
CA GLU A 201 -7.35 1.13 4.73
C GLU A 201 -7.19 0.22 3.50
N LEU A 202 -6.01 -0.41 3.34
CA LEU A 202 -5.66 -1.34 2.27
C LEU A 202 -5.43 -2.78 2.77
N SER A 203 -5.72 -3.04 4.04
CA SER A 203 -5.44 -4.34 4.69
C SER A 203 -6.68 -5.23 4.80
N GLY A 204 -7.65 -5.04 3.91
CA GLY A 204 -8.85 -5.87 3.83
C GLY A 204 -9.60 -6.00 5.16
N PRO A 205 -10.13 -7.19 5.50
CA PRO A 205 -10.93 -7.37 6.71
C PRO A 205 -10.19 -7.06 8.02
N PHE A 206 -8.87 -7.30 8.09
CA PHE A 206 -8.07 -6.98 9.28
C PHE A 206 -8.00 -5.47 9.49
N GLY A 207 -7.65 -4.73 8.45
CA GLY A 207 -7.52 -3.28 8.52
C GLY A 207 -8.86 -2.58 8.77
N MET A 208 -9.93 -3.04 8.13
CA MET A 208 -11.28 -2.51 8.35
C MET A 208 -11.77 -2.71 9.79
N ARG A 209 -11.47 -3.86 10.40
CA ARG A 209 -11.75 -4.07 11.83
C ARG A 209 -10.92 -3.14 12.70
N LEU A 210 -9.62 -2.98 12.40
CA LEU A 210 -8.73 -2.09 13.14
C LEU A 210 -9.23 -0.64 13.13
N ILE A 211 -9.63 -0.13 11.95
CA ILE A 211 -10.21 1.23 11.83
C ILE A 211 -11.51 1.33 12.63
N LYS A 212 -12.38 0.33 12.54
CA LYS A 212 -13.64 0.29 13.29
C LYS A 212 -13.39 0.30 14.80
N ASP A 213 -12.50 -0.54 15.29
CA ASP A 213 -12.17 -0.65 16.70
C ASP A 213 -11.53 0.66 17.23
N TRP A 214 -10.74 1.36 16.39
CA TRP A 214 -10.21 2.69 16.71
C TRP A 214 -11.32 3.74 16.80
N LEU A 215 -12.29 3.76 15.88
CA LEU A 215 -13.46 4.65 15.91
C LEU A 215 -14.31 4.41 17.16
N ASP A 216 -14.54 3.16 17.52
CA ASP A 216 -15.33 2.77 18.69
C ASP A 216 -14.57 3.01 20.01
N GLY A 217 -13.29 3.39 19.96
CA GLY A 217 -12.43 3.63 21.11
C GLY A 217 -12.03 2.36 21.87
N ALA A 218 -12.05 1.21 21.17
CA ALA A 218 -11.65 -0.07 21.74
C ALA A 218 -10.13 -0.17 22.01
N HIS A 219 -9.32 0.62 21.33
CA HIS A 219 -7.86 0.69 21.51
C HIS A 219 -7.45 1.73 22.58
N LYS A 220 -8.12 1.74 23.72
CA LYS A 220 -7.65 2.49 24.89
C LYS A 220 -6.60 1.67 25.60
N VAL A 221 -5.36 2.06 25.41
CA VAL A 221 -4.24 1.45 26.12
C VAL A 221 -4.00 2.28 27.39
N ASP A 222 -3.85 1.59 28.51
CA ASP A 222 -3.56 2.23 29.80
C ASP A 222 -2.19 2.91 29.71
N THR A 223 -2.16 4.24 29.91
CA THR A 223 -0.94 5.05 29.80
C THR A 223 0.06 4.78 30.94
N ASP A 224 -0.39 4.13 32.02
CA ASP A 224 0.40 3.88 33.22
C ASP A 224 0.98 2.45 33.26
N ALA A 225 0.61 1.60 32.32
CA ALA A 225 1.19 0.26 32.20
C ALA A 225 2.57 0.30 31.53
N ASP A 226 3.55 -0.38 32.10
CA ASP A 226 4.82 -0.61 31.42
C ASP A 226 4.56 -1.37 30.10
N PRO A 227 5.21 -0.97 28.99
CA PRO A 227 5.03 -1.65 27.70
C PRO A 227 5.41 -3.11 27.85
N VAL A 228 4.41 -3.98 27.67
CA VAL A 228 4.58 -5.43 27.72
C VAL A 228 4.85 -5.90 26.30
N GLY A 229 5.90 -6.70 26.11
CA GLY A 229 6.10 -7.51 24.94
C GLY A 229 7.30 -7.18 24.08
N GLY A 230 8.09 -8.22 23.84
CA GLY A 230 9.09 -8.29 22.78
C GLY A 230 8.48 -8.91 21.52
N PRO A 231 9.24 -8.95 20.42
CA PRO A 231 8.76 -9.51 19.16
C PRO A 231 8.43 -10.99 19.32
N ASN A 232 7.15 -11.32 19.28
CA ASN A 232 6.73 -12.71 19.13
C ASN A 232 7.19 -13.19 17.75
N GLN A 233 7.90 -14.32 17.69
CA GLN A 233 8.38 -14.85 16.41
C GLN A 233 7.18 -15.35 15.59
N ALA A 234 6.62 -14.46 14.79
CA ALA A 234 5.55 -14.79 13.87
C ALA A 234 5.95 -15.91 12.90
N ALA A 235 4.97 -16.71 12.49
CA ALA A 235 5.18 -17.86 11.61
C ALA A 235 5.72 -17.49 10.21
N TRP A 236 5.55 -16.24 9.76
CA TRP A 236 6.05 -15.75 8.50
C TRP A 236 7.27 -14.86 8.72
N ARG A 237 8.38 -15.25 8.11
CA ARG A 237 9.63 -14.48 8.16
C ARG A 237 9.83 -13.59 6.92
N GLU A 238 8.94 -13.71 5.93
CA GLU A 238 9.04 -13.06 4.63
C GLU A 238 7.68 -12.50 4.18
N VAL A 239 7.71 -11.53 3.27
CA VAL A 239 6.51 -10.99 2.61
C VAL A 239 5.83 -12.10 1.82
N ALA A 240 4.53 -12.26 1.96
CA ALA A 240 3.78 -13.23 1.16
C ALA A 240 3.78 -12.82 -0.32
N PRO A 241 4.12 -13.71 -1.25
CA PRO A 241 3.96 -13.47 -2.67
C PRO A 241 2.50 -13.14 -3.01
N ARG A 242 2.29 -12.22 -3.97
CA ARG A 242 0.97 -11.69 -4.30
C ARG A 242 0.39 -12.34 -5.55
N ILE A 243 -0.91 -12.64 -5.52
CA ILE A 243 -1.69 -13.00 -6.70
C ILE A 243 -2.52 -11.79 -7.11
N VAL A 244 -2.26 -11.30 -8.32
CA VAL A 244 -2.69 -9.99 -8.80
C VAL A 244 -3.54 -10.15 -10.06
N PRO A 245 -4.88 -10.09 -9.97
CA PRO A 245 -5.73 -9.98 -11.14
C PRO A 245 -5.48 -8.67 -11.91
N CYS A 246 -5.37 -8.76 -13.23
CA CYS A 246 -5.24 -7.62 -14.14
C CYS A 246 -6.56 -7.33 -14.84
N LEU A 247 -6.96 -6.07 -14.87
CA LEU A 247 -8.10 -5.55 -15.60
C LEU A 247 -7.59 -4.67 -16.75
N ASP A 248 -7.60 -5.19 -17.97
CA ASP A 248 -7.38 -4.37 -19.16
C ASP A 248 -8.64 -3.55 -19.42
N VAL A 249 -8.54 -2.22 -19.36
CA VAL A 249 -9.69 -1.31 -19.48
C VAL A 249 -9.58 -0.49 -20.75
N LYS A 250 -10.70 -0.38 -21.44
CA LYS A 250 -10.88 0.55 -22.58
C LYS A 250 -12.24 1.21 -22.47
N ASP A 251 -12.28 2.52 -22.59
CA ASP A 251 -13.51 3.32 -22.54
C ASP A 251 -14.37 3.01 -21.29
N GLY A 252 -13.72 2.81 -20.13
CA GLY A 252 -14.37 2.49 -18.85
C GLY A 252 -14.91 1.07 -18.70
N ARG A 253 -14.62 0.16 -19.63
CA ARG A 253 -15.05 -1.24 -19.60
C ARG A 253 -13.86 -2.18 -19.57
N VAL A 254 -13.96 -3.26 -18.82
CA VAL A 254 -12.97 -4.35 -18.91
C VAL A 254 -13.07 -4.97 -20.27
N VAL A 255 -11.94 -5.11 -20.94
CA VAL A 255 -11.83 -5.74 -22.25
C VAL A 255 -10.87 -6.91 -22.19
N LYS A 256 -11.10 -7.88 -23.07
CA LYS A 256 -10.31 -9.07 -23.17
C LYS A 256 -9.91 -9.33 -24.61
N GLY A 257 -8.64 -9.62 -24.83
CA GLY A 257 -8.07 -9.96 -26.12
C GLY A 257 -6.71 -10.62 -25.96
N ILE A 258 -6.18 -11.20 -27.04
CA ILE A 258 -4.83 -11.74 -27.08
C ILE A 258 -3.92 -10.65 -27.68
N ARG A 259 -2.85 -10.26 -26.98
CA ARG A 259 -1.93 -9.19 -27.41
C ARG A 259 -2.67 -7.90 -27.81
N PHE A 260 -3.69 -7.50 -27.02
CA PHE A 260 -4.54 -6.33 -27.26
C PHE A 260 -5.28 -6.33 -28.61
N GLN A 261 -5.54 -7.50 -29.23
CA GLN A 261 -6.29 -7.64 -30.48
C GLN A 261 -7.62 -8.35 -30.24
N ASN A 262 -8.62 -8.06 -31.11
CA ASN A 262 -9.96 -8.66 -31.06
C ASN A 262 -10.64 -8.48 -29.67
N LEU A 263 -10.57 -7.26 -29.14
CA LEU A 263 -11.10 -6.93 -27.81
C LEU A 263 -12.61 -7.18 -27.75
N ARG A 264 -13.05 -7.91 -26.71
CA ARG A 264 -14.46 -8.09 -26.34
C ARG A 264 -14.71 -7.49 -24.95
N ASP A 265 -15.89 -6.96 -24.73
CA ASP A 265 -16.32 -6.47 -23.40
C ASP A 265 -16.37 -7.66 -22.41
N ALA A 266 -15.77 -7.50 -21.25
CA ALA A 266 -15.73 -8.49 -20.19
C ALA A 266 -16.40 -8.01 -18.88
N GLY A 267 -16.95 -6.79 -18.85
CA GLY A 267 -17.78 -6.34 -17.73
C GLY A 267 -17.36 -4.99 -17.12
N ASP A 268 -17.92 -4.70 -15.96
CA ASP A 268 -17.62 -3.49 -15.18
C ASP A 268 -16.35 -3.70 -14.33
N PRO A 269 -15.38 -2.74 -14.36
CA PRO A 269 -14.13 -2.88 -13.62
C PRO A 269 -14.31 -2.93 -12.09
N ALA A 270 -15.24 -2.14 -11.54
CA ALA A 270 -15.44 -2.07 -10.10
C ALA A 270 -16.10 -3.36 -9.57
N ASP A 271 -17.06 -3.91 -10.31
CA ASP A 271 -17.70 -5.18 -9.93
C ASP A 271 -16.70 -6.35 -9.99
N GLN A 272 -15.84 -6.41 -11.02
CA GLN A 272 -14.82 -7.44 -11.12
C GLN A 272 -13.74 -7.31 -10.05
N ALA A 273 -13.25 -6.10 -9.80
CA ALA A 273 -12.28 -5.86 -8.75
C ALA A 273 -12.82 -6.30 -7.37
N GLY A 274 -14.07 -5.95 -7.05
CA GLY A 274 -14.72 -6.38 -5.81
C GLY A 274 -14.92 -7.89 -5.72
N GLU A 275 -15.19 -8.57 -6.85
CA GLU A 275 -15.26 -10.04 -6.88
C GLU A 275 -13.88 -10.66 -6.61
N TYR A 276 -12.82 -10.15 -7.24
CA TYR A 276 -11.47 -10.66 -7.02
C TYR A 276 -10.97 -10.43 -5.59
N GLU A 277 -11.29 -9.28 -4.98
CA GLU A 277 -11.00 -9.07 -3.56
C GLU A 277 -11.71 -10.11 -2.67
N ARG A 278 -13.00 -10.39 -2.93
CA ARG A 278 -13.75 -11.44 -2.19
C ARG A 278 -13.17 -12.83 -2.38
N GLN A 279 -12.56 -13.10 -3.53
CA GLN A 279 -11.82 -14.34 -3.81
C GLN A 279 -10.43 -14.37 -3.16
N GLY A 280 -9.99 -13.29 -2.51
CA GLY A 280 -8.72 -13.20 -1.81
C GLY A 280 -7.58 -12.60 -2.63
N ALA A 281 -7.84 -11.81 -3.67
CA ALA A 281 -6.79 -11.09 -4.40
C ALA A 281 -5.95 -10.22 -3.46
N ASP A 282 -4.65 -10.15 -3.73
CA ASP A 282 -3.70 -9.42 -2.90
C ASP A 282 -3.51 -7.97 -3.35
N GLU A 283 -3.78 -7.71 -4.62
CA GLU A 283 -3.70 -6.43 -5.29
C GLU A 283 -4.53 -6.50 -6.57
N ILE A 284 -5.02 -5.37 -7.06
CA ILE A 284 -5.63 -5.26 -8.39
C ILE A 284 -4.74 -4.37 -9.26
N VAL A 285 -4.55 -4.76 -10.52
CA VAL A 285 -3.90 -3.91 -11.53
C VAL A 285 -4.93 -3.53 -12.59
N ILE A 286 -5.01 -2.24 -12.90
CA ILE A 286 -5.76 -1.70 -14.05
C ILE A 286 -4.75 -1.24 -15.09
N LEU A 287 -4.87 -1.74 -16.31
CA LEU A 287 -4.11 -1.27 -17.47
C LEU A 287 -5.08 -0.61 -18.46
N ASP A 288 -5.04 0.72 -18.54
CA ASP A 288 -5.82 1.46 -19.53
C ASP A 288 -5.10 1.42 -20.89
N ILE A 289 -5.77 0.84 -21.86
CA ILE A 289 -5.28 0.72 -23.24
C ILE A 289 -5.87 1.79 -24.19
N GLY A 290 -6.62 2.76 -23.64
CA GLY A 290 -7.14 3.94 -24.36
C GLY A 290 -6.04 4.99 -24.56
N ALA A 291 -6.07 5.75 -25.67
CA ALA A 291 -4.98 6.66 -26.02
C ALA A 291 -5.36 8.15 -26.04
N SER A 292 -6.64 8.54 -25.87
CA SER A 292 -7.12 9.93 -26.02
C SER A 292 -7.10 10.75 -24.72
N ALA A 293 -7.31 12.07 -24.82
CA ALA A 293 -7.45 12.94 -23.64
C ALA A 293 -8.75 12.64 -22.87
N GLU A 294 -9.82 12.29 -23.58
CA GLU A 294 -11.09 11.85 -22.98
C GLU A 294 -10.94 10.52 -22.24
N ALA A 295 -10.10 9.59 -22.74
CA ALA A 295 -9.76 8.35 -22.07
C ALA A 295 -9.13 8.59 -20.68
N ARG A 296 -8.36 9.66 -20.46
CA ARG A 296 -7.76 9.96 -19.15
C ARG A 296 -8.77 10.32 -18.07
N GLU A 297 -9.83 11.05 -18.39
CA GLU A 297 -10.87 11.34 -17.38
C GLU A 297 -11.70 10.08 -17.09
N THR A 298 -12.06 9.33 -18.12
CA THR A 298 -12.70 8.01 -17.98
C THR A 298 -11.86 7.05 -17.13
N GLN A 299 -10.53 7.07 -17.30
CA GLN A 299 -9.61 6.31 -16.47
C GLN A 299 -9.70 6.69 -15.00
N ARG A 300 -9.68 7.99 -14.67
CA ARG A 300 -9.81 8.47 -13.28
C ARG A 300 -11.15 8.11 -12.67
N GLU A 301 -12.24 8.19 -13.44
CA GLU A 301 -13.57 7.78 -13.01
C GLU A 301 -13.63 6.27 -12.70
N THR A 302 -13.02 5.46 -13.56
CA THR A 302 -12.87 4.01 -13.34
C THR A 302 -12.08 3.72 -12.06
N VAL A 303 -10.95 4.40 -11.87
CA VAL A 303 -10.12 4.25 -10.65
C VAL A 303 -10.92 4.61 -9.40
N ARG A 304 -11.67 5.72 -9.41
CA ARG A 304 -12.55 6.11 -8.29
C ARG A 304 -13.63 5.06 -8.02
N ALA A 305 -14.24 4.51 -9.07
CA ALA A 305 -15.27 3.49 -8.95
C ALA A 305 -14.72 2.20 -8.34
N VAL A 306 -13.56 1.74 -8.82
CA VAL A 306 -12.86 0.57 -8.29
C VAL A 306 -12.45 0.80 -6.83
N ARG A 307 -11.81 1.95 -6.51
CA ARG A 307 -11.36 2.26 -5.15
C ARG A 307 -12.51 2.23 -4.13
N ARG A 308 -13.69 2.74 -4.49
CA ARG A 308 -14.87 2.64 -3.61
C ARG A 308 -15.35 1.22 -3.34
N ARG A 309 -14.88 0.24 -4.13
CA ARG A 309 -15.32 -1.15 -4.07
C ARG A 309 -14.34 -2.07 -3.36
N ILE A 310 -13.04 -1.70 -3.30
CA ILE A 310 -11.97 -2.55 -2.77
C ILE A 310 -11.17 -1.87 -1.65
N HIS A 311 -10.63 -2.69 -0.74
CA HIS A 311 -9.78 -2.29 0.39
C HIS A 311 -8.43 -3.05 0.37
N ILE A 312 -7.93 -3.32 -0.84
CA ILE A 312 -6.62 -3.88 -1.13
C ILE A 312 -5.86 -2.95 -2.08
N PRO A 313 -4.52 -3.07 -2.22
CA PRO A 313 -3.73 -2.23 -3.12
C PRO A 313 -4.24 -2.20 -4.55
N LEU A 314 -4.19 -1.01 -5.17
CA LEU A 314 -4.59 -0.75 -6.55
C LEU A 314 -3.45 -0.11 -7.34
N THR A 315 -2.93 -0.82 -8.33
CA THR A 315 -1.94 -0.29 -9.29
C THR A 315 -2.63 0.10 -10.59
N VAL A 316 -2.30 1.28 -11.12
CA VAL A 316 -2.90 1.78 -12.37
C VAL A 316 -1.80 2.09 -13.39
N GLY A 317 -1.90 1.48 -14.55
CA GLY A 317 -1.03 1.70 -15.71
C GLY A 317 -1.80 2.19 -16.93
N GLY A 318 -1.04 2.62 -17.94
CA GLY A 318 -1.57 3.19 -19.17
C GLY A 318 -1.71 4.71 -19.10
N GLY A 319 -1.21 5.39 -20.13
CA GLY A 319 -1.37 6.83 -20.31
C GLY A 319 -0.56 7.76 -19.41
N VAL A 320 0.21 7.27 -18.43
CA VAL A 320 1.05 8.07 -17.53
C VAL A 320 2.28 8.59 -18.29
N ARG A 321 2.38 9.91 -18.44
CA ARG A 321 3.45 10.61 -19.20
C ARG A 321 4.12 11.73 -18.42
N SER A 322 3.56 12.08 -17.27
CA SER A 322 4.00 13.20 -16.44
C SER A 322 3.71 12.94 -14.96
N VAL A 323 4.34 13.74 -14.10
CA VAL A 323 4.03 13.76 -12.66
C VAL A 323 2.56 14.15 -12.41
N ASP A 324 1.97 15.01 -13.24
CA ASP A 324 0.58 15.44 -13.09
C ASP A 324 -0.42 14.36 -13.50
N ASP A 325 -0.10 13.54 -14.52
CA ASP A 325 -0.92 12.35 -14.83
C ASP A 325 -0.93 11.38 -13.64
N ALA A 326 0.25 11.09 -13.09
CA ALA A 326 0.39 10.22 -11.91
C ALA A 326 -0.36 10.78 -10.70
N ARG A 327 -0.21 12.09 -10.42
CA ARG A 327 -0.93 12.76 -9.33
C ARG A 327 -2.44 12.62 -9.48
N GLY A 328 -2.97 12.76 -10.69
CA GLY A 328 -4.40 12.59 -10.97
C GLY A 328 -4.91 11.18 -10.70
N LEU A 329 -4.11 10.13 -10.98
CA LEU A 329 -4.46 8.74 -10.69
C LEU A 329 -4.37 8.41 -9.20
N LEU A 330 -3.32 8.87 -8.52
CA LEU A 330 -3.16 8.71 -7.08
C LEU A 330 -4.29 9.43 -6.32
N ALA A 331 -4.63 10.66 -6.74
CA ALA A 331 -5.77 11.39 -6.18
C ALA A 331 -7.14 10.73 -6.48
N ALA A 332 -7.23 9.94 -7.55
CA ALA A 332 -8.42 9.15 -7.86
C ALA A 332 -8.51 7.84 -7.04
N GLY A 333 -7.44 7.44 -6.34
CA GLY A 333 -7.41 6.29 -5.45
C GLY A 333 -6.48 5.15 -5.87
N ALA A 334 -5.60 5.36 -6.84
CA ALA A 334 -4.48 4.44 -7.09
C ALA A 334 -3.46 4.53 -5.96
N ASP A 335 -2.84 3.41 -5.60
CA ASP A 335 -1.73 3.35 -4.64
C ASP A 335 -0.38 3.37 -5.36
N LYS A 336 -0.34 2.83 -6.56
CA LYS A 336 0.85 2.80 -7.43
C LYS A 336 0.48 3.16 -8.86
N VAL A 337 1.44 3.77 -9.57
CA VAL A 337 1.33 4.05 -11.01
C VAL A 337 2.37 3.26 -11.77
N SER A 338 1.94 2.67 -12.90
CA SER A 338 2.81 1.88 -13.77
C SER A 338 3.15 2.64 -15.05
N VAL A 339 4.44 2.70 -15.39
CA VAL A 339 4.97 3.41 -16.56
C VAL A 339 5.84 2.50 -17.42
N ASN A 340 5.69 2.56 -18.74
CA ASN A 340 6.51 1.84 -19.74
C ASN A 340 7.03 2.85 -20.78
N THR A 341 6.33 3.06 -21.87
CA THR A 341 6.74 3.86 -23.04
C THR A 341 7.27 5.26 -22.68
N ALA A 342 6.62 5.92 -21.73
CA ALA A 342 7.03 7.26 -21.30
C ALA A 342 8.38 7.23 -20.57
N ALA A 343 8.64 6.23 -19.75
CA ALA A 343 9.91 6.06 -19.06
C ALA A 343 11.05 5.70 -20.02
N VAL A 344 10.80 4.85 -21.02
CA VAL A 344 11.80 4.54 -22.07
C VAL A 344 12.17 5.78 -22.87
N ARG A 345 11.19 6.65 -23.19
CA ARG A 345 11.43 7.90 -23.93
C ARG A 345 12.08 9.00 -23.10
N ASP A 346 11.81 9.03 -21.82
CA ASP A 346 12.36 9.99 -20.87
C ASP A 346 12.61 9.29 -19.51
N PRO A 347 13.78 8.64 -19.34
CA PRO A 347 14.13 7.93 -18.12
C PRO A 347 14.06 8.80 -16.86
N SER A 348 14.31 10.10 -16.96
CA SER A 348 14.22 11.05 -15.84
C SER A 348 12.79 11.19 -15.28
N LEU A 349 11.76 10.69 -16.00
CA LEU A 349 10.40 10.60 -15.46
C LEU A 349 10.33 9.74 -14.21
N LEU A 350 11.09 8.63 -14.13
CA LEU A 350 11.15 7.77 -12.95
C LEU A 350 11.66 8.52 -11.72
N GLU A 351 12.73 9.32 -11.88
CA GLU A 351 13.26 10.15 -10.80
C GLU A 351 12.22 11.20 -10.33
N ARG A 352 11.58 11.88 -11.27
CA ARG A 352 10.56 12.88 -10.93
C ARG A 352 9.35 12.26 -10.22
N LEU A 353 8.91 11.07 -10.63
CA LEU A 353 7.82 10.34 -9.98
C LEU A 353 8.22 9.90 -8.57
N SER A 354 9.39 9.30 -8.41
CA SER A 354 9.88 8.84 -7.10
C SER A 354 10.16 10.00 -6.14
N GLN A 355 10.64 11.14 -6.65
CA GLN A 355 10.82 12.35 -5.85
C GLN A 355 9.47 12.95 -5.39
N ALA A 356 8.44 12.88 -6.24
CA ALA A 356 7.13 13.43 -5.93
C ALA A 356 6.30 12.53 -5.00
N PHE A 357 6.35 11.20 -5.19
CA PHE A 357 5.41 10.25 -4.56
C PHE A 357 6.07 9.14 -3.75
N GLY A 358 7.41 9.05 -3.75
CA GLY A 358 8.16 7.94 -3.17
C GLY A 358 8.33 6.78 -4.14
N THR A 359 9.41 6.01 -3.96
CA THR A 359 9.72 4.86 -4.82
C THR A 359 8.63 3.79 -4.78
N GLN A 360 8.00 3.57 -3.64
CA GLN A 360 6.93 2.59 -3.43
C GLN A 360 5.68 2.82 -4.30
N CYS A 361 5.50 4.03 -4.85
CA CYS A 361 4.39 4.37 -5.74
C CYS A 361 4.73 4.16 -7.23
N VAL A 362 5.97 3.84 -7.58
CA VAL A 362 6.45 3.80 -8.98
C VAL A 362 6.72 2.37 -9.42
N VAL A 363 5.94 1.88 -10.37
CA VAL A 363 6.11 0.57 -11.01
C VAL A 363 6.66 0.78 -12.42
N LEU A 364 7.83 0.23 -12.71
CA LEU A 364 8.36 0.17 -14.07
C LEU A 364 7.82 -1.06 -14.79
N ALA A 365 6.96 -0.85 -15.79
CA ALA A 365 6.51 -1.93 -16.66
C ALA A 365 7.52 -2.15 -17.80
N ILE A 366 7.93 -3.40 -17.97
CA ILE A 366 8.86 -3.86 -19.01
C ILE A 366 8.20 -4.99 -19.80
N ASP A 367 7.86 -4.70 -21.06
CA ASP A 367 7.46 -5.74 -22.01
C ASP A 367 8.73 -6.26 -22.67
N ALA A 368 9.09 -7.51 -22.40
CA ALA A 368 10.33 -8.12 -22.81
C ALA A 368 10.11 -9.23 -23.86
N ARG A 369 10.75 -9.11 -25.02
CA ARG A 369 10.72 -10.11 -26.09
C ARG A 369 12.09 -10.75 -26.26
N ARG A 370 12.14 -12.08 -26.33
CA ARG A 370 13.39 -12.81 -26.48
C ARG A 370 14.10 -12.46 -27.78
N LEU A 371 15.40 -12.18 -27.67
CA LEU A 371 16.29 -11.84 -28.78
C LEU A 371 17.63 -12.58 -28.59
N GLY A 372 17.74 -13.80 -29.14
CA GLY A 372 18.89 -14.66 -28.88
C GLY A 372 19.02 -15.06 -27.42
N ASP A 373 20.14 -14.72 -26.80
CA ASP A 373 20.40 -14.98 -25.36
C ASP A 373 19.99 -13.85 -24.43
N SER A 374 19.37 -12.77 -24.97
CA SER A 374 18.89 -11.61 -24.22
C SER A 374 17.42 -11.32 -24.49
N TRP A 375 16.91 -10.17 -23.99
CA TRP A 375 15.53 -9.72 -24.21
C TRP A 375 15.51 -8.24 -24.61
N ASP A 376 14.78 -7.95 -25.68
CA ASP A 376 14.55 -6.59 -26.16
C ASP A 376 13.34 -5.97 -25.46
N THR A 377 13.49 -4.74 -24.96
CA THR A 377 12.39 -3.95 -24.37
C THR A 377 11.46 -3.45 -25.44
N LEU A 378 10.16 -3.70 -25.28
CA LEU A 378 9.12 -3.25 -26.18
C LEU A 378 8.35 -2.06 -25.60
N VAL A 379 7.88 -1.19 -26.49
CA VAL A 379 7.03 -0.02 -26.15
C VAL A 379 5.74 -0.02 -26.97
N ILE A 380 4.84 0.93 -26.67
CA ILE A 380 3.54 1.11 -27.35
C ILE A 380 2.72 -0.18 -27.33
N GLY A 381 2.63 -0.84 -26.13
CA GLY A 381 1.89 -2.10 -25.98
C GLY A 381 2.49 -3.22 -26.82
N GLY A 382 3.81 -3.37 -26.80
CA GLY A 382 4.56 -4.42 -27.48
C GLY A 382 4.71 -4.30 -28.99
N ARG A 383 4.35 -3.12 -29.58
CA ARG A 383 4.33 -2.92 -31.04
C ARG A 383 5.65 -2.45 -31.61
N GLU A 384 6.51 -1.85 -30.80
CA GLU A 384 7.76 -1.26 -31.22
C GLU A 384 8.91 -1.79 -30.36
N ALA A 385 9.95 -2.29 -31.04
CA ALA A 385 11.18 -2.73 -30.44
C ALA A 385 12.12 -1.53 -30.23
N THR A 386 12.78 -1.48 -29.08
CA THR A 386 13.66 -0.34 -28.75
C THR A 386 15.12 -0.61 -28.98
N GLY A 387 15.54 -1.87 -29.03
CA GLY A 387 16.95 -2.28 -29.03
C GLY A 387 17.62 -2.13 -27.67
N ILE A 388 16.85 -1.83 -26.61
CA ILE A 388 17.34 -1.74 -25.21
C ILE A 388 17.19 -3.11 -24.55
N ASP A 389 18.25 -3.64 -23.98
CA ASP A 389 18.20 -4.87 -23.20
C ASP A 389 17.28 -4.69 -21.98
N ALA A 390 16.31 -5.61 -21.81
CA ALA A 390 15.30 -5.50 -20.78
C ALA A 390 15.89 -5.64 -19.35
N ILE A 391 16.97 -6.39 -19.20
CA ILE A 391 17.61 -6.59 -17.89
C ILE A 391 18.41 -5.33 -17.50
N GLU A 392 19.16 -4.75 -18.43
CA GLU A 392 19.87 -3.49 -18.19
C GLU A 392 18.88 -2.34 -17.96
N TRP A 393 17.77 -2.29 -18.68
CA TRP A 393 16.70 -1.33 -18.44
C TRP A 393 16.07 -1.48 -17.05
N GLY A 394 15.87 -2.71 -16.58
CA GLY A 394 15.41 -2.99 -15.23
C GLY A 394 16.36 -2.43 -14.17
N ARG A 395 17.69 -2.63 -14.32
CA ARG A 395 18.72 -2.06 -13.44
C ARG A 395 18.70 -0.54 -13.43
N GLU A 396 18.73 0.05 -14.62
CA GLU A 396 18.69 1.51 -14.76
C GLU A 396 17.42 2.10 -14.14
N GLY A 397 16.26 1.53 -14.44
CA GLY A 397 14.98 1.99 -13.93
C GLY A 397 14.85 1.92 -12.41
N THR A 398 15.39 0.88 -11.78
CA THR A 398 15.43 0.80 -10.31
C THR A 398 16.40 1.81 -9.71
N HIS A 399 17.53 2.07 -10.35
CA HIS A 399 18.46 3.12 -9.93
C HIS A 399 17.82 4.52 -10.05
N LEU A 400 16.98 4.74 -11.05
CA LEU A 400 16.22 5.97 -11.25
C LEU A 400 14.99 6.09 -10.33
N GLY A 401 14.70 5.11 -9.49
CA GLY A 401 13.69 5.21 -8.44
C GLY A 401 12.41 4.41 -8.68
N ALA A 402 12.38 3.48 -9.62
CA ALA A 402 11.31 2.48 -9.65
C ALA A 402 11.40 1.58 -8.41
N GLY A 403 10.32 1.47 -7.65
CA GLY A 403 10.27 0.64 -6.45
C GLY A 403 9.72 -0.77 -6.71
N GLU A 404 9.25 -1.06 -7.93
CA GLU A 404 8.74 -2.36 -8.35
C GLU A 404 8.84 -2.51 -9.86
N ILE A 405 9.05 -3.72 -10.35
CA ILE A 405 9.05 -4.04 -11.78
C ILE A 405 7.84 -4.93 -12.12
N LEU A 406 7.04 -4.52 -13.10
CA LEU A 406 6.07 -5.36 -13.77
C LEU A 406 6.71 -5.92 -15.06
N LEU A 407 7.13 -7.18 -15.01
CA LEU A 407 7.86 -7.85 -16.08
C LEU A 407 6.94 -8.74 -16.89
N THR A 408 6.62 -8.34 -18.13
CA THR A 408 5.78 -9.10 -19.04
C THR A 408 6.64 -9.78 -20.10
N SER A 409 6.61 -11.12 -20.14
CA SER A 409 7.15 -11.87 -21.28
C SER A 409 6.21 -11.79 -22.47
N TRP A 410 6.60 -11.04 -23.50
CA TRP A 410 5.82 -10.88 -24.72
C TRP A 410 5.63 -12.22 -25.48
N ASP A 411 6.62 -13.10 -25.37
CA ASP A 411 6.57 -14.41 -26.04
C ASP A 411 5.57 -15.35 -25.37
N ARG A 412 5.31 -15.16 -24.09
CA ARG A 412 4.38 -15.97 -23.28
C ARG A 412 3.00 -15.33 -23.14
N ASP A 413 2.87 -14.02 -23.37
CA ASP A 413 1.62 -13.30 -23.15
C ASP A 413 0.46 -13.87 -24.00
N GLY A 414 -0.65 -14.19 -23.33
CA GLY A 414 -1.85 -14.80 -23.94
C GLY A 414 -1.71 -16.27 -24.33
N THR A 415 -0.55 -16.91 -24.16
CA THR A 415 -0.33 -18.31 -24.61
C THR A 415 -0.80 -19.35 -23.62
N ARG A 416 -0.90 -19.03 -22.31
CA ARG A 416 -1.16 -19.99 -21.22
C ARG A 416 -0.17 -21.15 -21.14
N ALA A 417 1.06 -20.94 -21.60
CA ALA A 417 2.10 -21.98 -21.69
C ALA A 417 3.14 -21.87 -20.56
N GLY A 418 2.77 -21.25 -19.44
CA GLY A 418 3.65 -20.99 -18.30
C GLY A 418 4.47 -19.70 -18.44
N CYS A 419 4.99 -19.20 -17.32
CA CYS A 419 5.84 -18.01 -17.28
C CYS A 419 7.21 -18.24 -17.95
N ASP A 420 7.88 -17.16 -18.33
CA ASP A 420 9.27 -17.18 -18.83
C ASP A 420 10.23 -17.22 -17.61
N VAL A 421 10.58 -18.42 -17.17
CA VAL A 421 11.41 -18.64 -15.99
C VAL A 421 12.81 -18.03 -16.18
N ASP A 422 13.43 -18.19 -17.38
CA ASP A 422 14.75 -17.66 -17.68
C ASP A 422 14.79 -16.12 -17.54
N LEU A 423 13.80 -15.44 -18.11
CA LEU A 423 13.64 -13.99 -18.03
C LEU A 423 13.48 -13.55 -16.57
N LEU A 424 12.56 -14.23 -15.84
CA LEU A 424 12.25 -13.89 -14.45
C LEU A 424 13.47 -14.07 -13.54
N GLU A 425 14.14 -15.23 -13.59
CA GLU A 425 15.35 -15.49 -12.79
C GLU A 425 16.48 -14.51 -13.11
N THR A 426 16.63 -14.14 -14.40
CA THR A 426 17.68 -13.19 -14.81
C THR A 426 17.38 -11.80 -14.28
N MET A 427 16.14 -11.31 -14.40
CA MET A 427 15.73 -10.04 -13.82
C MET A 427 15.88 -10.05 -12.30
N ARG A 428 15.48 -11.14 -11.64
CA ARG A 428 15.58 -11.28 -10.18
C ARG A 428 17.00 -11.17 -9.64
N ARG A 429 17.99 -11.65 -10.39
CA ARG A 429 19.41 -11.50 -10.04
C ARG A 429 19.95 -10.10 -10.33
N ALA A 430 19.25 -9.33 -11.15
CA ALA A 430 19.71 -8.03 -11.62
C ALA A 430 19.22 -6.85 -10.76
N VAL A 431 18.10 -7.02 -9.99
CA VAL A 431 17.44 -5.94 -9.27
C VAL A 431 17.11 -6.32 -7.83
N ASP A 432 17.10 -5.32 -6.93
CA ASP A 432 16.83 -5.48 -5.49
C ASP A 432 15.40 -5.04 -5.10
N VAL A 433 14.56 -4.70 -6.08
CA VAL A 433 13.14 -4.37 -5.87
C VAL A 433 12.24 -5.58 -6.16
N PRO A 434 10.99 -5.60 -5.68
CA PRO A 434 10.03 -6.63 -6.04
C PRO A 434 9.78 -6.73 -7.54
N VAL A 435 9.55 -7.96 -8.04
CA VAL A 435 9.25 -8.26 -9.44
C VAL A 435 7.92 -8.97 -9.55
N ILE A 436 7.01 -8.39 -10.33
CA ILE A 436 5.72 -8.97 -10.71
C ILE A 436 5.91 -9.72 -12.03
N ALA A 437 5.74 -11.03 -12.03
CA ALA A 437 5.78 -11.85 -13.26
C ALA A 437 4.45 -11.76 -14.00
N SER A 438 4.50 -11.49 -15.31
CA SER A 438 3.35 -11.38 -16.20
C SER A 438 3.57 -12.12 -17.51
N GLY A 439 2.48 -12.69 -18.05
CA GLY A 439 2.48 -13.43 -19.31
C GLY A 439 2.61 -14.94 -19.14
N GLY A 440 1.74 -15.69 -19.80
CA GLY A 440 1.76 -17.14 -19.89
C GLY A 440 1.03 -17.90 -18.80
N ILE A 441 0.51 -17.27 -17.78
CA ILE A 441 -0.18 -17.92 -16.65
C ILE A 441 -1.52 -18.53 -17.15
N GLY A 442 -1.65 -19.85 -17.02
CA GLY A 442 -2.83 -20.61 -17.41
C GLY A 442 -3.33 -21.56 -16.32
N THR A 443 -2.46 -21.93 -15.37
CA THR A 443 -2.76 -22.92 -14.33
C THR A 443 -2.21 -22.47 -12.96
N PRO A 444 -2.71 -23.06 -11.85
CA PRO A 444 -2.12 -22.82 -10.51
C PRO A 444 -0.65 -23.23 -10.40
N GLU A 445 -0.22 -24.27 -11.16
CA GLU A 445 1.19 -24.70 -11.18
C GLU A 445 2.10 -23.65 -11.85
N ASP A 446 1.60 -22.90 -12.85
CA ASP A 446 2.36 -21.80 -13.45
C ASP A 446 2.66 -20.71 -12.42
N VAL A 447 1.70 -20.42 -11.53
CA VAL A 447 1.87 -19.47 -10.42
C VAL A 447 2.91 -19.98 -9.41
N ALA A 448 2.81 -21.25 -9.01
CA ALA A 448 3.78 -21.87 -8.11
C ALA A 448 5.19 -21.87 -8.74
N THR A 449 5.31 -22.13 -10.04
CA THR A 449 6.57 -22.10 -10.79
C THR A 449 7.16 -20.68 -10.80
N ALA A 450 6.35 -19.63 -11.04
CA ALA A 450 6.81 -18.26 -11.02
C ALA A 450 7.32 -17.87 -9.61
N PHE A 451 6.65 -18.27 -8.54
CA PHE A 451 7.10 -18.00 -7.17
C PHE A 451 8.40 -18.75 -6.84
N ARG A 452 8.56 -20.01 -7.28
CA ARG A 452 9.84 -20.75 -7.11
C ARG A 452 10.99 -20.10 -7.89
N ALA A 453 10.70 -19.49 -9.04
CA ALA A 453 11.66 -18.71 -9.83
C ALA A 453 11.95 -17.32 -9.24
N GLY A 454 11.31 -16.95 -8.13
CA GLY A 454 11.61 -15.75 -7.37
C GLY A 454 10.70 -14.56 -7.66
N ALA A 455 9.54 -14.75 -8.30
CA ALA A 455 8.54 -13.69 -8.40
C ALA A 455 8.02 -13.28 -7.01
N ASP A 456 7.86 -11.99 -6.79
CA ASP A 456 7.21 -11.42 -5.59
C ASP A 456 5.70 -11.29 -5.78
N ALA A 457 5.27 -11.28 -7.04
CA ALA A 457 3.88 -11.32 -7.43
C ALA A 457 3.71 -11.98 -8.80
N VAL A 458 2.52 -12.50 -9.03
CA VAL A 458 2.10 -12.99 -10.34
C VAL A 458 0.87 -12.21 -10.78
N LEU A 459 0.96 -11.59 -11.97
CA LEU A 459 -0.14 -10.89 -12.61
C LEU A 459 -0.76 -11.81 -13.66
N ALA A 460 -2.07 -11.97 -13.59
CA ALA A 460 -2.84 -12.78 -14.55
C ALA A 460 -4.21 -12.14 -14.84
N ALA A 461 -4.68 -12.32 -16.07
CA ALA A 461 -5.97 -11.83 -16.55
C ALA A 461 -6.90 -12.97 -16.97
N SER A 462 -6.53 -13.67 -18.05
CA SER A 462 -7.39 -14.65 -18.73
C SER A 462 -7.88 -15.77 -17.84
N VAL A 463 -7.03 -16.31 -16.97
CA VAL A 463 -7.35 -17.42 -16.07
C VAL A 463 -8.51 -17.07 -15.11
N PHE A 464 -8.59 -15.79 -14.72
CA PHE A 464 -9.66 -15.29 -13.86
C PHE A 464 -10.89 -14.88 -14.67
N HIS A 465 -10.72 -14.15 -15.76
CA HIS A 465 -11.82 -13.65 -16.58
C HIS A 465 -12.58 -14.75 -17.32
N ASP A 466 -11.93 -15.88 -17.64
CA ASP A 466 -12.59 -17.03 -18.25
C ASP A 466 -13.27 -17.93 -17.21
N GLY A 467 -13.00 -17.68 -15.91
CA GLY A 467 -13.54 -18.50 -14.83
C GLY A 467 -12.89 -19.88 -14.73
N ASP A 468 -11.69 -20.06 -15.30
CA ASP A 468 -10.97 -21.33 -15.22
C ASP A 468 -10.60 -21.66 -13.78
N PHE A 469 -10.11 -20.64 -13.03
CA PHE A 469 -9.80 -20.73 -11.61
C PHE A 469 -10.18 -19.43 -10.89
N THR A 470 -10.58 -19.54 -9.62
CA THR A 470 -10.68 -18.40 -8.72
C THR A 470 -9.32 -18.11 -8.08
N VAL A 471 -9.13 -16.89 -7.57
CA VAL A 471 -7.92 -16.53 -6.81
C VAL A 471 -7.72 -17.46 -5.61
N GLY A 472 -8.80 -17.79 -4.88
CA GLY A 472 -8.77 -18.71 -3.74
C GLY A 472 -8.32 -20.12 -4.11
N GLN A 473 -8.77 -20.65 -5.26
CA GLN A 473 -8.33 -21.97 -5.74
C GLN A 473 -6.82 -21.99 -6.06
N ILE A 474 -6.32 -20.92 -6.69
CA ILE A 474 -4.87 -20.78 -6.96
C ILE A 474 -4.09 -20.71 -5.65
N LYS A 475 -4.54 -19.90 -4.68
CA LYS A 475 -3.90 -19.80 -3.36
C LYS A 475 -3.88 -21.11 -2.60
N THR A 476 -4.98 -21.85 -2.63
CA THR A 476 -5.06 -23.18 -2.01
C THR A 476 -4.00 -24.11 -2.60
N TYR A 477 -3.93 -24.20 -3.92
CA TYR A 477 -2.93 -25.02 -4.60
C TYR A 477 -1.50 -24.60 -4.24
N VAL A 478 -1.18 -23.30 -4.33
CA VAL A 478 0.15 -22.76 -4.00
C VAL A 478 0.55 -23.06 -2.57
N SER A 479 -0.39 -22.93 -1.61
CA SER A 479 -0.18 -23.28 -0.21
C SER A 479 0.10 -24.78 -0.01
N GLU A 480 -0.62 -25.66 -0.73
CA GLU A 480 -0.39 -27.12 -0.72
C GLU A 480 0.99 -27.49 -1.28
N GLN A 481 1.58 -26.65 -2.12
CA GLN A 481 2.96 -26.78 -2.61
C GLN A 481 4.01 -26.26 -1.59
N GLY A 482 3.61 -25.86 -0.39
CA GLY A 482 4.50 -25.37 0.67
C GLY A 482 5.00 -23.93 0.46
N LEU A 483 4.39 -23.17 -0.46
CA LEU A 483 4.70 -21.76 -0.69
C LEU A 483 3.80 -20.88 0.19
N ALA A 484 4.39 -19.86 0.81
CA ALA A 484 3.63 -18.89 1.60
C ALA A 484 2.68 -18.09 0.70
N VAL A 485 1.43 -17.95 1.10
CA VAL A 485 0.46 -17.03 0.50
C VAL A 485 -0.40 -16.44 1.60
N ARG A 486 -0.94 -15.26 1.38
CA ARG A 486 -1.94 -14.69 2.29
C ARG A 486 -3.20 -15.57 2.27
N PRO A 487 -3.73 -15.98 3.43
CA PRO A 487 -4.95 -16.77 3.51
C PRO A 487 -6.17 -16.03 2.99
#